data_50ea12ba558f9ed78484e405abbe6c92
#
_entry.id   50ea12ba558f9ed78484e405abbe6c92
#
_cell.length_a   1.000
_cell.length_b   1.000
_cell.length_c   1.000
_cell.angle_alpha   90.00
_cell.angle_beta   90.00
_cell.angle_gamma   90.00
#
_symmetry.space_group_name_H-M   'P 1'
#
loop_
_entity.id
_entity.type
_entity.pdbx_description
1 polymer ?
#
loop_
_entity_poly.entity_id
_entity_poly.type
_entity_poly.pdbx_seq_one_letter_code
_entity_poly.pdbx_strand_id
1 'polypeptide(L)'
;MTSHSDALMQMFSRNQAATCLFLEKAIRQVDIGVHDYEIGSPQRLSFDIYVMLSGDSTPEEDEISEVLDYEYLVAVLDETLNLQRASLLETLANRLLDRILKPRSVEAATVVITKLDVLDGDGQLGCSITRIK
;
A
#
# COMPACT_ATOMS: atom_id res chain seq x y z
N MET A 1 18.79 -5.64 -5.87
CA MET A 1 17.43 -6.17 -5.88
C MET A 1 16.45 -5.04 -6.16
N THR A 2 15.56 -5.25 -7.12
CA THR A 2 14.57 -4.25 -7.52
C THR A 2 13.48 -4.14 -6.44
N SER A 3 13.22 -2.93 -5.94
CA SER A 3 12.13 -2.69 -5.00
C SER A 3 10.78 -2.71 -5.73
N HIS A 4 9.68 -2.81 -4.97
CA HIS A 4 8.33 -2.70 -5.54
C HIS A 4 8.11 -1.34 -6.19
N SER A 5 8.63 -0.25 -5.61
CA SER A 5 8.52 1.08 -6.21
C SER A 5 9.29 1.15 -7.54
N ASP A 6 10.49 0.56 -7.60
CA ASP A 6 11.27 0.53 -8.84
C ASP A 6 10.55 -0.26 -9.92
N ALA A 7 9.97 -1.40 -9.58
CA ALA A 7 9.21 -2.22 -10.52
C ALA A 7 8.01 -1.45 -11.08
N LEU A 8 7.28 -0.74 -10.22
CA LEU A 8 6.14 0.06 -10.62
C LEU A 8 6.57 1.23 -11.52
N MET A 9 7.68 1.89 -11.18
CA MET A 9 8.27 2.96 -11.99
C MET A 9 8.66 2.46 -13.39
N GLN A 10 9.24 1.26 -13.48
CA GLN A 10 9.61 0.66 -14.75
C GLN A 10 8.40 0.38 -15.65
N MET A 11 7.25 0.01 -15.07
CA MET A 11 6.03 -0.20 -15.84
C MET A 11 5.56 1.07 -16.56
N PHE A 12 5.86 2.24 -16.00
CA PHE A 12 5.44 3.53 -16.52
C PHE A 12 6.57 4.36 -17.11
N SER A 13 7.75 3.77 -17.31
CA SER A 13 8.96 4.49 -17.72
C SER A 13 8.99 4.92 -19.20
N ARG A 14 7.85 4.91 -19.89
CA ARG A 14 7.73 5.44 -21.25
C ARG A 14 7.87 6.96 -21.30
N ASN A 15 7.68 7.61 -20.15
CA ASN A 15 7.82 9.06 -20.00
C ASN A 15 9.19 9.37 -19.38
N GLN A 16 9.70 10.58 -19.61
CA GLN A 16 10.98 11.02 -19.09
C GLN A 16 10.97 11.20 -17.58
N ALA A 17 9.79 11.38 -16.98
CA ALA A 17 9.62 11.54 -15.54
C ALA A 17 8.39 10.78 -15.07
N ALA A 18 8.49 10.19 -13.88
CA ALA A 18 7.38 9.56 -13.19
C ALA A 18 7.54 9.82 -11.69
N THR A 19 6.43 10.04 -10.99
CA THR A 19 6.44 10.24 -9.55
C THR A 19 5.77 9.07 -8.86
N CYS A 20 6.45 8.48 -7.90
CA CYS A 20 5.90 7.45 -7.04
C CYS A 20 5.90 7.98 -5.60
N LEU A 21 4.72 8.01 -4.98
CA LEU A 21 4.59 8.27 -3.55
C LEU A 21 4.55 6.93 -2.83
N PHE A 22 5.07 6.88 -1.62
CA PHE A 22 5.07 5.60 -0.92
C PHE A 22 5.00 5.77 0.60
N LEU A 23 4.48 4.72 1.23
CA LEU A 23 4.55 4.47 2.66
C LEU A 23 5.18 3.09 2.83
N GLU A 24 6.26 2.99 3.56
CA GLU A 24 6.96 1.72 3.75
C GLU A 24 7.05 1.36 5.23
N LYS A 25 6.95 0.04 5.51
CA LYS A 25 7.17 -0.54 6.83
C LYS A 25 6.25 0.05 7.91
N ALA A 26 5.02 0.36 7.54
CA ALA A 26 4.02 0.76 8.53
C ALA A 26 3.52 -0.49 9.23
N ILE A 27 3.79 -0.62 10.52
CA ILE A 27 3.42 -1.80 11.31
C ILE A 27 2.14 -1.51 12.07
N ARG A 28 1.16 -2.44 11.97
CA ARG A 28 -0.13 -2.33 12.65
C ARG A 28 -0.53 -3.67 13.24
N GLN A 29 -1.21 -3.65 14.38
CA GLN A 29 -1.83 -4.84 14.97
C GLN A 29 -3.18 -5.06 14.28
N VAL A 30 -3.36 -6.20 13.64
CA VAL A 30 -4.57 -6.49 12.85
C VAL A 30 -5.11 -7.87 13.17
N ASP A 31 -6.41 -7.95 13.43
CA ASP A 31 -7.13 -9.22 13.56
C ASP A 31 -7.45 -9.74 12.17
N ILE A 32 -6.70 -10.73 11.71
CA ILE A 32 -6.80 -11.28 10.35
C ILE A 32 -6.41 -12.76 10.37
N GLY A 33 -6.91 -13.51 9.41
CA GLY A 33 -6.60 -14.91 9.24
C GLY A 33 -7.81 -15.80 9.27
N VAL A 34 -7.68 -17.00 8.67
CA VAL A 34 -8.79 -17.97 8.53
C VAL A 34 -8.79 -19.03 9.64
N HIS A 35 -7.69 -19.19 10.36
CA HIS A 35 -7.56 -20.19 11.40
C HIS A 35 -8.22 -19.73 12.70
N ASP A 36 -8.80 -20.70 13.44
CA ASP A 36 -9.46 -20.39 14.72
C ASP A 36 -8.54 -19.67 15.69
N TYR A 37 -7.26 -20.02 15.71
CA TYR A 37 -6.29 -19.38 16.62
C TYR A 37 -5.94 -17.94 16.19
N GLU A 38 -6.25 -17.55 14.95
CA GLU A 38 -6.03 -16.19 14.45
C GLU A 38 -7.20 -15.26 14.78
N ILE A 39 -8.41 -15.80 14.87
CA ILE A 39 -9.61 -15.00 15.10
C ILE A 39 -9.61 -14.43 16.51
N GLY A 40 -9.73 -13.10 16.61
CA GLY A 40 -9.66 -12.39 17.90
C GLY A 40 -8.27 -12.27 18.49
N SER A 41 -7.23 -12.63 17.73
CA SER A 41 -5.83 -12.55 18.17
C SER A 41 -5.05 -11.67 17.21
N PRO A 42 -5.05 -10.34 17.42
CA PRO A 42 -4.34 -9.43 16.52
C PRO A 42 -2.86 -9.80 16.37
N GLN A 43 -2.38 -9.70 15.16
CA GLN A 43 -0.98 -9.98 14.81
C GLN A 43 -0.36 -8.78 14.11
N ARG A 44 0.96 -8.69 14.14
CA ARG A 44 1.67 -7.59 13.51
C ARG A 44 1.75 -7.81 12.01
N LEU A 45 1.23 -6.83 11.28
CA LEU A 45 1.38 -6.76 9.83
C LEU A 45 2.23 -5.55 9.47
N SER A 46 3.08 -5.70 8.46
CA SER A 46 3.79 -4.59 7.85
C SER A 46 3.12 -4.24 6.53
N PHE A 47 2.89 -2.96 6.31
CA PHE A 47 2.28 -2.45 5.09
C PHE A 47 3.27 -1.61 4.30
N ASP A 48 3.41 -1.92 3.02
CA ASP A 48 4.13 -1.08 2.07
C ASP A 48 3.14 -0.70 0.96
N ILE A 49 3.02 0.58 0.69
CA ILE A 49 2.11 1.12 -0.30
C ILE A 49 2.88 2.00 -1.26
N TYR A 50 2.75 1.73 -2.56
CA TYR A 50 3.42 2.48 -3.62
C TYR A 50 2.38 2.99 -4.59
N VAL A 51 2.43 4.28 -4.90
CA VAL A 51 1.41 4.95 -5.71
C VAL A 51 2.09 5.67 -6.86
N MET A 52 1.71 5.34 -8.09
CA MET A 52 2.20 5.97 -9.29
C MET A 52 1.26 7.11 -9.69
N LEU A 53 1.80 8.31 -9.84
CA LEU A 53 1.04 9.46 -10.27
C LEU A 53 1.06 9.62 -11.79
N SER A 54 -0.03 10.15 -12.34
CA SER A 54 -0.15 10.41 -13.77
C SER A 54 0.62 11.66 -14.16
N GLY A 55 1.33 11.58 -15.27
CA GLY A 55 2.01 12.73 -15.88
C GLY A 55 3.15 13.29 -15.04
N ASP A 56 3.52 14.52 -15.35
CA ASP A 56 4.53 15.28 -14.61
C ASP A 56 3.87 15.92 -13.39
N SER A 57 4.34 15.54 -12.20
CA SER A 57 3.81 16.00 -10.93
C SER A 57 4.70 17.02 -10.25
N THR A 58 5.63 17.64 -10.99
CA THR A 58 6.53 18.66 -10.44
C THR A 58 5.74 19.92 -10.09
N PRO A 59 5.77 20.39 -8.83
CA PRO A 59 5.08 21.63 -8.46
C PRO A 59 5.80 22.85 -9.02
N GLU A 60 5.06 23.83 -9.52
CA GLU A 60 5.63 25.06 -10.08
C GLU A 60 5.97 26.08 -8.99
N GLU A 61 5.12 26.17 -7.95
CA GLU A 61 5.22 27.20 -6.91
C GLU A 61 5.69 26.64 -5.56
N ASP A 62 6.07 25.37 -5.51
CA ASP A 62 6.49 24.69 -4.28
C ASP A 62 5.43 24.74 -3.17
N GLU A 63 4.17 24.57 -3.55
CA GLU A 63 3.03 24.58 -2.63
C GLU A 63 2.40 23.19 -2.51
N ILE A 64 2.03 22.81 -1.29
CA ILE A 64 1.38 21.51 -1.05
C ILE A 64 0.05 21.37 -1.81
N SER A 65 -0.63 22.47 -2.09
CA SER A 65 -1.87 22.46 -2.84
C SER A 65 -1.72 22.03 -4.30
N GLU A 66 -0.51 22.04 -4.83
CA GLU A 66 -0.21 21.67 -6.22
C GLU A 66 0.05 20.18 -6.38
N VAL A 67 0.22 19.44 -5.28
CA VAL A 67 0.59 18.03 -5.31
C VAL A 67 -0.36 17.21 -4.46
N LEU A 68 -0.39 15.90 -4.70
CA LEU A 68 -1.08 14.97 -3.82
C LEU A 68 -0.27 14.81 -2.55
N ASP A 69 -0.88 15.12 -1.40
CA ASP A 69 -0.23 14.96 -0.10
C ASP A 69 -0.10 13.47 0.25
N TYR A 70 1.13 12.97 0.26
CA TYR A 70 1.40 11.55 0.55
C TYR A 70 0.95 11.10 1.95
N GLU A 71 0.68 12.04 2.86
CA GLU A 71 0.14 11.68 4.19
C GLU A 71 -1.24 11.03 4.09
N TYR A 72 -1.96 11.18 2.96
CA TYR A 72 -3.23 10.49 2.75
C TYR A 72 -3.06 8.97 2.81
N LEU A 73 -1.87 8.44 2.53
CA LEU A 73 -1.59 7.00 2.59
C LEU A 73 -1.74 6.46 4.00
N VAL A 74 -1.28 7.22 5.01
CA VAL A 74 -1.44 6.84 6.42
C VAL A 74 -2.91 6.87 6.82
N ALA A 75 -3.62 7.92 6.43
CA ALA A 75 -5.05 8.05 6.72
C ALA A 75 -5.86 6.91 6.10
N VAL A 76 -5.61 6.60 4.84
CA VAL A 76 -6.29 5.49 4.13
C VAL A 76 -6.01 4.15 4.83
N LEU A 77 -4.75 3.90 5.21
CA LEU A 77 -4.39 2.68 5.92
C LEU A 77 -5.20 2.54 7.21
N ASP A 78 -5.14 3.54 8.07
CA ASP A 78 -5.78 3.45 9.39
C ASP A 78 -7.32 3.42 9.29
N GLU A 79 -7.91 4.17 8.37
CA GLU A 79 -9.35 4.13 8.12
C GLU A 79 -9.79 2.75 7.59
N THR A 80 -9.02 2.16 6.69
CA THR A 80 -9.34 0.84 6.14
C THR A 80 -9.27 -0.23 7.23
N LEU A 81 -8.29 -0.16 8.12
CA LEU A 81 -8.14 -1.12 9.21
C LEU A 81 -9.26 -1.02 10.26
N ASN A 82 -9.99 0.10 10.29
CA ASN A 82 -11.15 0.28 11.19
C ASN A 82 -12.44 -0.27 10.60
N LEU A 83 -12.42 -0.79 9.36
CA LEU A 83 -13.57 -1.45 8.77
C LEU A 83 -13.74 -2.85 9.35
N GLN A 84 -14.76 -3.56 8.89
CA GLN A 84 -15.02 -4.92 9.35
C GLN A 84 -13.81 -5.83 9.12
N ARG A 85 -13.65 -6.83 9.99
CA ARG A 85 -12.57 -7.80 9.93
C ARG A 85 -12.50 -8.46 8.55
N ALA A 86 -11.30 -8.60 8.01
CA ALA A 86 -11.03 -9.41 6.82
C ALA A 86 -10.40 -10.74 7.25
N SER A 87 -10.71 -11.80 6.53
CA SER A 87 -10.07 -13.10 6.77
C SER A 87 -8.78 -13.28 5.96
N LEU A 88 -8.72 -12.67 4.78
CA LEU A 88 -7.61 -12.83 3.84
C LEU A 88 -6.84 -11.53 3.66
N LEU A 89 -5.52 -11.66 3.51
CA LEU A 89 -4.67 -10.51 3.17
C LEU A 89 -5.12 -9.89 1.84
N GLU A 90 -5.51 -10.70 0.88
CA GLU A 90 -5.99 -10.27 -0.43
C GLU A 90 -7.22 -9.36 -0.31
N THR A 91 -8.15 -9.71 0.58
CA THR A 91 -9.33 -8.88 0.84
C THR A 91 -8.93 -7.51 1.39
N LEU A 92 -8.02 -7.52 2.35
CA LEU A 92 -7.53 -6.27 2.96
C LEU A 92 -6.78 -5.43 1.93
N ALA A 93 -5.92 -6.05 1.12
CA ALA A 93 -5.18 -5.36 0.07
C ALA A 93 -6.12 -4.71 -0.95
N ASN A 94 -7.17 -5.39 -1.36
CA ASN A 94 -8.14 -4.83 -2.30
C ASN A 94 -8.95 -3.68 -1.70
N ARG A 95 -9.31 -3.76 -0.43
CA ARG A 95 -9.97 -2.65 0.26
C ARG A 95 -9.07 -1.40 0.32
N LEU A 96 -7.77 -1.60 0.55
CA LEU A 96 -6.80 -0.52 0.51
C LEU A 96 -6.71 0.09 -0.89
N LEU A 97 -6.58 -0.76 -1.91
CA LEU A 97 -6.48 -0.29 -3.30
C LEU A 97 -7.70 0.50 -3.73
N ASP A 98 -8.91 0.08 -3.33
CA ASP A 98 -10.14 0.80 -3.66
C ASP A 98 -10.09 2.26 -3.19
N ARG A 99 -9.45 2.51 -2.05
CA ARG A 99 -9.34 3.85 -1.47
C ARG A 99 -8.12 4.61 -1.97
N ILE A 100 -7.00 3.91 -2.13
CA ILE A 100 -5.74 4.50 -2.60
C ILE A 100 -5.90 5.07 -4.02
N LEU A 101 -6.67 4.41 -4.86
CA LEU A 101 -6.86 4.79 -6.26
C LEU A 101 -7.91 5.88 -6.48
N LYS A 102 -8.55 6.39 -5.44
CA LYS A 102 -9.59 7.42 -5.58
C LYS A 102 -9.09 8.76 -6.12
N PRO A 103 -7.94 9.30 -5.68
CA PRO A 103 -7.49 10.58 -6.23
C PRO A 103 -7.24 10.49 -7.73
N ARG A 104 -7.64 11.52 -8.46
CA ARG A 104 -7.53 11.55 -9.92
C ARG A 104 -6.12 11.40 -10.43
N SER A 105 -5.15 11.95 -9.72
CA SER A 105 -3.75 11.93 -10.12
C SER A 105 -3.10 10.55 -9.98
N VAL A 106 -3.77 9.60 -9.32
CA VAL A 106 -3.24 8.26 -9.11
C VAL A 106 -3.61 7.38 -10.29
N GLU A 107 -2.62 6.79 -10.94
CA GLU A 107 -2.79 5.89 -12.09
C GLU A 107 -2.73 4.42 -11.70
N ALA A 108 -1.91 4.09 -10.73
CA ALA A 108 -1.68 2.71 -10.30
C ALA A 108 -1.17 2.68 -8.88
N ALA A 109 -1.32 1.55 -8.23
CA ALA A 109 -0.79 1.35 -6.89
C ALA A 109 -0.47 -0.10 -6.63
N THR A 110 0.50 -0.33 -5.74
CA THR A 110 0.85 -1.64 -5.21
C THR A 110 0.71 -1.60 -3.70
N VAL A 111 0.07 -2.62 -3.14
CA VAL A 111 -0.01 -2.85 -1.70
C VAL A 111 0.70 -4.15 -1.39
N VAL A 112 1.63 -4.11 -0.44
CA VAL A 112 2.34 -5.29 0.05
C VAL A 112 1.99 -5.43 1.53
N ILE A 113 1.44 -6.58 1.92
CA ILE A 113 1.10 -6.87 3.31
C ILE A 113 1.92 -8.08 3.75
N THR A 114 2.67 -7.92 4.82
CA THR A 114 3.57 -8.95 5.33
C THR A 114 3.19 -9.32 6.76
N LYS A 115 3.01 -10.62 7.02
CA LYS A 115 2.84 -11.16 8.37
C LYS A 115 4.24 -11.32 8.99
N LEU A 116 4.50 -10.60 10.07
CA LEU A 116 5.84 -10.52 10.63
C LEU A 116 6.20 -11.68 11.55
N ASP A 117 5.22 -12.31 12.20
CA ASP A 117 5.47 -13.22 13.32
C ASP A 117 5.10 -14.68 13.04
N VAL A 118 4.82 -15.05 11.79
CA VAL A 118 4.27 -16.40 11.49
C VAL A 118 5.33 -17.49 11.47
N LEU A 119 6.57 -17.16 11.13
CA LEU A 119 7.63 -18.14 10.88
C LEU A 119 8.79 -18.09 11.88
N ASP A 120 8.63 -17.41 13.00
CA ASP A 120 9.64 -17.35 14.08
C ASP A 120 11.06 -17.04 13.59
N GLY A 121 11.17 -16.07 12.67
CA GLY A 121 12.47 -15.65 12.13
C GLY A 121 12.96 -16.45 10.93
N ASP A 122 12.21 -17.46 10.49
CA ASP A 122 12.56 -18.27 9.32
C ASP A 122 11.85 -17.73 8.05
N GLY A 123 11.93 -16.42 7.82
CA GLY A 123 11.31 -15.76 6.69
C GLY A 123 10.01 -15.06 7.04
N GLN A 124 9.37 -14.50 6.05
CA GLN A 124 8.12 -13.78 6.20
C GLN A 124 7.15 -14.18 5.08
N LEU A 125 5.87 -14.19 5.41
CA LEU A 125 4.81 -14.50 4.46
C LEU A 125 3.96 -13.24 4.23
N GLY A 126 3.47 -13.10 3.02
CA GLY A 126 2.64 -11.96 2.71
C GLY A 126 2.00 -12.05 1.33
N CYS A 127 1.38 -10.95 0.96
CA CYS A 127 0.65 -10.82 -0.30
C CYS A 127 0.96 -9.45 -0.90
N SER A 128 1.10 -9.40 -2.21
CA SER A 128 1.30 -8.15 -2.95
C SER A 128 0.29 -8.11 -4.09
N ILE A 129 -0.46 -7.01 -4.19
CA ILE A 129 -1.40 -6.79 -5.27
C ILE A 129 -1.11 -5.43 -5.90
N THR A 130 -1.03 -5.43 -7.22
CA THR A 130 -0.90 -4.21 -8.02
C THR A 130 -2.17 -4.02 -8.84
N ARG A 131 -2.70 -2.80 -8.83
CA ARG A 131 -3.87 -2.46 -9.64
C ARG A 131 -3.58 -1.20 -10.45
N ILE A 132 -3.86 -1.27 -11.74
CA ILE A 132 -3.72 -0.15 -12.68
C ILE A 132 -5.12 0.36 -13.00
N LYS A 133 -5.28 1.66 -12.95
CA LYS A 133 -6.54 2.32 -13.25
C LYS A 133 -6.96 2.17 -14.71
#